data_cbb9565fe57fb3541db4433a37d79c64
#
_entry.id   cbb9565fe57fb3541db4433a37d79c64
#
_cell.length_a   1.000
_cell.length_b   1.000
_cell.length_c   1.000
_cell.angle_alpha   90.00
_cell.angle_beta   90.00
_cell.angle_gamma   90.00
#
_symmetry.space_group_name_H-M   'P 1'
#
loop_
_entity.id
_entity.type
_entity.pdbx_description
1 polymer ?
#
loop_
_entity_poly.entity_id
_entity_poly.type
_entity_poly.pdbx_seq_one_letter_code
_entity_poly.pdbx_strand_id
1 'polypeptide(L)'
;MFPSEIHVVSIPIKNNFRGLKVREIALFEGSQGWSEFSPFLEYNDMESALWLKAAIEAANKPWPKPIRELVEINATLPNVPVNEVSALLENFKGCNTIKVKVNDFVNDHLILQEVLRLMPDAKIRLDVNGT
;
A
#
# COMPACT_ATOMS: atom_id res chain seq x y z
N MET A 1 -15.39 -17.12 14.28
CA MET A 1 -16.15 -18.06 13.44
C MET A 1 -15.58 -17.96 12.03
N PHE A 2 -15.45 -19.07 11.30
CA PHE A 2 -15.02 -19.04 9.90
C PHE A 2 -16.18 -18.59 9.01
N PRO A 3 -15.96 -17.82 7.95
CA PRO A 3 -17.04 -17.33 7.09
C PRO A 3 -17.76 -18.51 6.39
N SER A 4 -19.08 -18.40 6.22
CA SER A 4 -19.89 -19.38 5.52
C SER A 4 -19.86 -19.23 3.99
N GLU A 5 -19.51 -18.04 3.53
CA GLU A 5 -19.42 -17.70 2.11
C GLU A 5 -18.14 -16.88 1.85
N ILE A 6 -17.43 -17.19 0.78
CA ILE A 6 -16.20 -16.53 0.37
C ILE A 6 -16.31 -16.20 -1.12
N HIS A 7 -16.11 -14.94 -1.46
CA HIS A 7 -16.06 -14.45 -2.84
C HIS A 7 -14.61 -14.24 -3.25
N VAL A 8 -14.14 -15.01 -4.21
CA VAL A 8 -12.80 -14.80 -4.78
C VAL A 8 -12.90 -13.91 -6.01
N VAL A 9 -12.23 -12.77 -5.97
CA VAL A 9 -12.20 -11.78 -7.06
C VAL A 9 -10.76 -11.55 -7.53
N SER A 10 -10.60 -11.24 -8.81
CA SER A 10 -9.31 -10.88 -9.42
C SER A 10 -9.39 -9.46 -9.96
N ILE A 11 -8.61 -8.54 -9.37
CA ILE A 11 -8.64 -7.11 -9.70
C ILE A 11 -7.40 -6.72 -10.48
N PRO A 12 -7.54 -6.16 -11.70
CA PRO A 12 -6.41 -5.63 -12.45
C PRO A 12 -5.70 -4.50 -11.70
N ILE A 13 -4.37 -4.54 -11.68
CA ILE A 13 -3.55 -3.49 -11.06
C ILE A 13 -3.23 -2.45 -12.12
N LYS A 14 -3.52 -1.17 -11.83
CA LYS A 14 -3.24 -0.06 -12.74
C LYS A 14 -1.75 0.31 -12.78
N ASN A 15 -1.08 0.21 -11.65
CA ASN A 15 0.34 0.54 -11.52
C ASN A 15 1.15 -0.73 -11.29
N ASN A 16 2.34 -0.82 -11.86
CA ASN A 16 3.21 -1.96 -11.62
C ASN A 16 3.60 -2.04 -10.13
N PHE A 17 3.30 -3.18 -9.50
CA PHE A 17 3.65 -3.45 -8.12
C PHE A 17 4.11 -4.90 -7.98
N ARG A 18 5.37 -5.11 -7.62
CA ARG A 18 6.01 -6.44 -7.50
C ARG A 18 5.84 -7.32 -8.74
N GLY A 19 5.76 -6.73 -9.93
CA GLY A 19 5.54 -7.48 -11.18
C GLY A 19 4.14 -8.08 -11.35
N LEU A 20 3.22 -7.83 -10.42
CA LEU A 20 1.85 -8.34 -10.49
C LEU A 20 1.03 -7.55 -11.50
N LYS A 21 0.19 -8.26 -12.25
CA LYS A 21 -0.80 -7.67 -13.17
C LYS A 21 -2.20 -7.64 -12.58
N VAL A 22 -2.47 -8.52 -11.64
CA VAL A 22 -3.75 -8.67 -10.93
C VAL A 22 -3.51 -8.92 -9.44
N ARG A 23 -4.50 -8.58 -8.61
CA ARG A 23 -4.59 -9.01 -7.20
C ARG A 23 -5.78 -9.93 -7.06
N GLU A 24 -5.52 -11.13 -6.57
CA GLU A 24 -6.57 -12.06 -6.14
C GLU A 24 -6.88 -11.80 -4.68
N ILE A 25 -8.16 -11.69 -4.39
CA ILE A 25 -8.66 -11.30 -3.08
C ILE A 25 -9.82 -12.22 -2.72
N ALA A 26 -9.76 -12.86 -1.56
CA ALA A 26 -10.90 -13.52 -0.96
C ALA A 26 -11.64 -12.54 -0.05
N LEU A 27 -12.88 -12.21 -0.40
CA LEU A 27 -13.77 -11.36 0.38
C LEU A 27 -14.77 -12.22 1.15
N PHE A 28 -15.02 -11.86 2.39
CA PHE A 28 -16.02 -12.52 3.22
C PHE A 28 -16.61 -11.57 4.26
N GLU A 29 -17.80 -11.88 4.74
CA GLU A 29 -18.49 -11.10 5.75
C GLU A 29 -18.48 -11.82 7.10
N GLY A 30 -18.27 -11.05 8.17
CA GLY A 30 -18.37 -11.48 9.54
C GLY A 30 -19.36 -10.63 10.33
N SER A 31 -19.40 -10.80 11.65
CA SER A 31 -20.35 -10.09 12.51
C SER A 31 -20.16 -8.57 12.59
N GLN A 32 -19.00 -8.06 12.17
CA GLN A 32 -18.66 -6.63 12.15
C GLN A 32 -18.58 -6.05 10.75
N GLY A 33 -18.81 -6.85 9.70
CA GLY A 33 -18.82 -6.43 8.31
C GLY A 33 -17.84 -7.19 7.42
N TRP A 34 -17.55 -6.61 6.27
CA TRP A 34 -16.70 -7.20 5.26
C TRP A 34 -15.22 -7.13 5.61
N SER A 35 -14.49 -8.18 5.24
CA SER A 35 -13.04 -8.25 5.32
C SER A 35 -12.45 -8.91 4.09
N GLU A 36 -11.14 -8.76 3.92
CA GLU A 36 -10.39 -9.33 2.83
C GLU A 36 -9.23 -10.20 3.32
N PHE A 37 -8.94 -11.25 2.55
CA PHE A 37 -7.72 -12.04 2.66
C PHE A 37 -7.05 -12.05 1.31
N SER A 38 -5.87 -11.41 1.22
CA SER A 38 -5.13 -11.24 -0.04
C SER A 38 -3.61 -11.28 0.17
N PRO A 39 -3.06 -12.40 0.67
CA PRO A 39 -1.60 -12.54 0.81
C PRO A 39 -0.94 -12.50 -0.56
N PHE A 40 0.37 -12.22 -0.60
CA PHE A 40 1.12 -12.38 -1.83
C PHE A 40 1.35 -13.86 -2.12
N LEU A 41 1.37 -14.24 -3.41
CA LEU A 41 1.47 -15.65 -3.83
C LEU A 41 2.82 -16.29 -3.47
N GLU A 42 3.86 -15.50 -3.23
CA GLU A 42 5.15 -15.96 -2.75
C GLU A 42 5.16 -16.38 -1.27
N TYR A 43 4.13 -16.03 -0.50
CA TYR A 43 4.03 -16.42 0.90
C TYR A 43 3.53 -17.86 1.05
N ASN A 44 4.19 -18.62 1.92
CA ASN A 44 3.76 -19.95 2.26
C ASN A 44 2.52 -19.94 3.18
N ASP A 45 1.97 -21.12 3.48
CA ASP A 45 0.76 -21.26 4.29
C ASP A 45 0.94 -20.71 5.72
N MET A 46 2.11 -20.86 6.32
CA MET A 46 2.38 -20.37 7.67
C MET A 46 2.38 -18.84 7.73
N GLU A 47 2.99 -18.18 6.75
CA GLU A 47 2.98 -16.72 6.63
C GLU A 47 1.56 -16.24 6.33
N SER A 48 0.90 -16.86 5.36
CA SER A 48 -0.46 -16.53 4.95
C SER A 48 -1.49 -16.73 6.07
N ALA A 49 -1.28 -17.68 6.97
CA ALA A 49 -2.17 -17.93 8.11
C ALA A 49 -2.26 -16.73 9.07
N LEU A 50 -1.19 -15.96 9.23
CA LEU A 50 -1.21 -14.73 10.03
C LEU A 50 -2.08 -13.64 9.39
N TRP A 51 -2.04 -13.53 8.07
CA TRP A 51 -2.90 -12.61 7.30
C TRP A 51 -4.37 -13.03 7.40
N LEU A 52 -4.65 -14.35 7.28
CA LEU A 52 -6.00 -14.89 7.44
C LEU A 52 -6.54 -14.63 8.85
N LYS A 53 -5.72 -14.82 9.88
CA LYS A 53 -6.08 -14.51 11.27
C LYS A 53 -6.47 -13.05 11.43
N ALA A 54 -5.70 -12.13 10.86
CA ALA A 54 -6.00 -10.69 10.90
C ALA A 54 -7.31 -10.37 10.15
N ALA A 55 -7.53 -10.98 8.99
CA ALA A 55 -8.77 -10.80 8.23
C ALA A 55 -10.00 -11.30 9.00
N ILE A 56 -9.93 -12.50 9.62
CA ILE A 56 -11.00 -13.04 10.46
C ILE A 56 -11.25 -12.14 11.69
N GLU A 57 -10.19 -11.61 12.28
CA GLU A 57 -10.31 -10.68 13.40
C GLU A 57 -11.03 -9.40 12.99
N ALA A 58 -10.64 -8.79 11.86
CA ALA A 58 -11.25 -7.59 11.32
C ALA A 58 -12.74 -7.77 10.98
N ALA A 59 -13.14 -8.95 10.49
CA ALA A 59 -14.53 -9.26 10.19
C ALA A 59 -15.41 -9.46 11.44
N ASN A 60 -14.82 -9.86 12.59
CA ASN A 60 -15.61 -10.37 13.73
C ASN A 60 -15.41 -9.61 15.04
N LYS A 61 -14.38 -8.77 15.15
CA LYS A 61 -14.14 -7.96 16.34
C LYS A 61 -14.46 -6.49 16.08
N PRO A 62 -15.08 -5.79 17.04
CA PRO A 62 -15.31 -4.36 16.89
C PRO A 62 -13.98 -3.60 16.80
N TRP A 63 -13.92 -2.64 15.89
CA TRP A 63 -12.79 -1.75 15.78
C TRP A 63 -12.67 -0.86 17.03
N PRO A 64 -11.45 -0.56 17.50
CA PRO A 64 -11.27 0.37 18.61
C PRO A 64 -11.81 1.75 18.23
N LYS A 65 -12.27 2.50 19.22
CA LYS A 65 -12.66 3.89 18.99
C LYS A 65 -11.52 4.68 18.39
N PRO A 66 -11.75 5.44 17.29
CA PRO A 66 -10.72 6.27 16.71
C PRO A 66 -10.30 7.35 17.73
N ILE A 67 -8.99 7.55 17.85
CA ILE A 67 -8.40 8.60 18.71
C ILE A 67 -8.42 9.95 17.98
N ARG A 68 -8.47 9.91 16.65
CA ARG A 68 -8.49 11.08 15.76
C ARG A 68 -9.44 10.83 14.60
N GLU A 69 -10.00 11.89 14.05
CA GLU A 69 -10.93 11.83 12.93
C GLU A 69 -10.20 11.70 11.57
N LEU A 70 -8.99 12.26 11.48
CA LEU A 70 -8.20 12.28 10.27
C LEU A 70 -6.81 11.71 10.51
N VAL A 71 -6.30 11.00 9.51
CA VAL A 71 -4.92 10.51 9.43
C VAL A 71 -4.32 11.00 8.12
N GLU A 72 -3.21 11.76 8.23
CA GLU A 72 -2.47 12.18 7.04
C GLU A 72 -1.86 10.97 6.33
N ILE A 73 -2.07 10.91 5.02
CA ILE A 73 -1.47 9.88 4.16
C ILE A 73 -0.24 10.45 3.45
N ASN A 74 0.59 9.56 2.90
CA ASN A 74 1.69 9.95 2.03
C ASN A 74 1.47 9.52 0.58
N ALA A 75 2.02 10.29 -0.36
CA ALA A 75 2.29 9.82 -1.70
C ALA A 75 3.38 8.74 -1.66
N THR A 76 3.38 7.82 -2.61
CA THR A 76 4.44 6.83 -2.77
C THR A 76 5.02 6.93 -4.18
N LEU A 77 6.30 7.27 -4.26
CA LEU A 77 7.06 7.25 -5.51
C LEU A 77 7.88 5.96 -5.57
N PRO A 78 7.62 5.09 -6.57
CA PRO A 78 8.50 3.98 -6.88
C PRO A 78 9.82 4.50 -7.44
N ASN A 79 10.82 3.63 -7.58
CA ASN A 79 12.04 3.97 -8.32
C ASN A 79 11.71 4.05 -9.81
N VAL A 80 11.65 5.26 -10.34
CA VAL A 80 11.29 5.58 -11.73
C VAL A 80 12.29 6.59 -12.30
N PRO A 81 12.38 6.76 -13.63
CA PRO A 81 13.10 7.87 -14.23
C PRO A 81 12.61 9.22 -13.71
N VAL A 82 13.53 10.16 -13.48
CA VAL A 82 13.22 11.48 -12.87
C VAL A 82 12.15 12.27 -13.64
N ASN A 83 12.09 12.11 -14.97
CA ASN A 83 11.09 12.76 -15.82
C ASN A 83 9.64 12.26 -15.60
N GLU A 84 9.45 11.14 -14.91
CA GLU A 84 8.12 10.62 -14.56
C GLU A 84 7.61 11.11 -13.21
N VAL A 85 8.48 11.68 -12.36
CA VAL A 85 8.15 12.10 -10.99
C VAL A 85 6.99 13.08 -10.96
N SER A 86 7.01 14.12 -11.80
CA SER A 86 5.95 15.12 -11.86
C SER A 86 4.58 14.52 -12.14
N ALA A 87 4.49 13.66 -13.17
CA ALA A 87 3.24 13.00 -13.55
C ALA A 87 2.70 12.06 -12.46
N LEU A 88 3.60 11.37 -11.74
CA LEU A 88 3.21 10.50 -10.63
C LEU A 88 2.69 11.30 -9.44
N LEU A 89 3.31 12.43 -9.09
CA LEU A 89 2.89 13.29 -7.99
C LEU A 89 1.50 13.91 -8.23
N GLU A 90 1.12 14.16 -9.48
CA GLU A 90 -0.23 14.64 -9.83
C GLU A 90 -1.35 13.71 -9.31
N ASN A 91 -1.08 12.40 -9.17
CA ASN A 91 -2.05 11.45 -8.63
C ASN A 91 -2.23 11.55 -7.11
N PHE A 92 -1.37 12.32 -6.43
CA PHE A 92 -1.32 12.43 -4.98
C PHE A 92 -1.51 13.88 -4.49
N LYS A 93 -2.33 14.65 -5.21
CA LYS A 93 -2.65 16.03 -4.82
C LYS A 93 -3.15 16.10 -3.37
N GLY A 94 -2.56 17.00 -2.60
CA GLY A 94 -2.89 17.21 -1.18
C GLY A 94 -2.04 16.38 -0.20
N CYS A 95 -1.18 15.46 -0.66
CA CYS A 95 -0.21 14.79 0.20
C CYS A 95 0.99 15.71 0.47
N ASN A 96 1.26 16.00 1.74
CA ASN A 96 2.44 16.79 2.17
C ASN A 96 3.62 15.91 2.56
N THR A 97 3.47 14.59 2.53
CA THR A 97 4.53 13.63 2.81
C THR A 97 4.72 12.74 1.58
N ILE A 98 5.96 12.63 1.12
CA ILE A 98 6.32 11.82 -0.03
C ILE A 98 7.24 10.70 0.42
N LYS A 99 6.77 9.46 0.24
CA LYS A 99 7.59 8.27 0.44
C LYS A 99 8.30 7.91 -0.86
N VAL A 100 9.61 7.92 -0.87
CA VAL A 100 10.45 7.59 -2.01
C VAL A 100 11.09 6.22 -1.77
N LYS A 101 10.86 5.29 -2.70
CA LYS A 101 11.58 4.01 -2.68
C LYS A 101 12.99 4.20 -3.22
N VAL A 102 13.97 3.81 -2.41
CA VAL A 102 15.40 4.01 -2.70
C VAL A 102 16.11 2.67 -2.86
N ASN A 103 16.89 2.54 -3.92
CA ASN A 103 17.71 1.37 -4.22
C ASN A 103 18.89 1.65 -5.17
N ASP A 104 18.97 2.87 -5.75
CA ASP A 104 20.01 3.33 -6.65
C ASP A 104 20.38 4.77 -6.28
N PHE A 105 21.52 4.93 -5.60
CA PHE A 105 21.95 6.21 -5.05
C PHE A 105 21.94 7.37 -6.05
N VAL A 106 22.32 7.14 -7.31
CA VAL A 106 22.38 8.20 -8.34
C VAL A 106 20.97 8.63 -8.74
N ASN A 107 20.13 7.68 -9.11
CA ASN A 107 18.75 7.97 -9.53
C ASN A 107 17.90 8.48 -8.35
N ASP A 108 18.09 7.91 -7.15
CA ASP A 108 17.39 8.32 -5.94
C ASP A 108 17.65 9.79 -5.61
N HIS A 109 18.92 10.25 -5.78
CA HIS A 109 19.28 11.65 -5.57
C HIS A 109 18.56 12.59 -6.55
N LEU A 110 18.49 12.21 -7.84
CA LEU A 110 17.77 12.99 -8.86
C LEU A 110 16.27 13.06 -8.58
N ILE A 111 15.66 11.93 -8.16
CA ILE A 111 14.25 11.87 -7.75
C ILE A 111 14.01 12.82 -6.58
N LEU A 112 14.84 12.78 -5.55
CA LEU A 112 14.70 13.64 -4.37
C LEU A 112 14.84 15.11 -4.71
N GLN A 113 15.80 15.48 -5.57
CA GLN A 113 15.94 16.86 -6.04
C GLN A 113 14.67 17.32 -6.78
N GLU A 114 14.11 16.49 -7.66
CA GLU A 114 12.92 16.83 -8.41
C GLU A 114 11.69 16.94 -7.50
N VAL A 115 11.52 16.04 -6.52
CA VAL A 115 10.44 16.13 -5.52
C VAL A 115 10.54 17.45 -4.76
N LEU A 116 11.71 17.82 -4.25
CA LEU A 116 11.90 19.08 -3.50
C LEU A 116 11.76 20.32 -4.39
N ARG A 117 12.10 20.22 -5.67
CA ARG A 117 11.85 21.31 -6.64
C ARG A 117 10.36 21.55 -6.85
N LEU A 118 9.55 20.47 -6.93
CA LEU A 118 8.10 20.55 -7.15
C LEU A 118 7.33 20.84 -5.86
N MET A 119 7.84 20.36 -4.73
CA MET A 119 7.21 20.45 -3.42
C MET A 119 8.26 20.79 -2.34
N PRO A 120 8.70 22.04 -2.24
CA PRO A 120 9.81 22.47 -1.35
C PRO A 120 9.59 22.14 0.12
N ASP A 121 8.34 22.16 0.58
CA ASP A 121 7.96 21.92 1.98
C ASP A 121 7.55 20.45 2.26
N ALA A 122 7.71 19.56 1.29
CA ALA A 122 7.33 18.15 1.47
C ALA A 122 8.19 17.47 2.54
N LYS A 123 7.53 16.68 3.40
CA LYS A 123 8.21 15.75 4.29
C LYS A 123 8.62 14.51 3.50
N ILE A 124 9.89 14.17 3.52
CA ILE A 124 10.43 13.02 2.79
C ILE A 124 10.53 11.82 3.71
N ARG A 125 10.08 10.66 3.22
CA ARG A 125 10.31 9.33 3.80
C ARG A 125 11.09 8.49 2.82
N LEU A 126 12.26 7.98 3.21
CA LEU A 126 13.03 7.04 2.41
C LEU A 126 12.64 5.61 2.80
N ASP A 127 12.32 4.79 1.82
CA ASP A 127 11.89 3.41 2.00
C ASP A 127 12.89 2.47 1.31
N VAL A 128 13.73 1.82 2.11
CA VAL A 128 14.78 0.88 1.66
C VAL A 128 14.30 -0.57 1.58
N ASN A 129 13.01 -0.84 1.83
CA ASN A 129 12.38 -2.17 1.79
C ASN A 129 13.08 -3.25 2.63
N GLY A 130 13.78 -2.90 3.71
CA GLY A 130 14.43 -3.85 4.62
C GLY A 130 15.74 -4.46 4.09
N THR A 131 16.39 -3.81 3.12
CA THR A 131 17.75 -4.16 2.65
C THR A 131 18.82 -3.55 3.54
#